data_f1a37e8a618ad6686e5ac78978767f18
#
_entry.id   f1a37e8a618ad6686e5ac78978767f18
#
_cell.length_a   1.000
_cell.length_b   1.000
_cell.length_c   1.000
_cell.angle_alpha   90.00
_cell.angle_beta   90.00
_cell.angle_gamma   90.00
#
_symmetry.space_group_name_H-M   'P 1'
#
loop_
_entity.id
_entity.type
_entity.pdbx_description
1 polymer ?
#
loop_
_entity_poly.entity_id
_entity_poly.type
_entity_poly.pdbx_seq_one_letter_code
_entity_poly.pdbx_strand_id
1 'polypeptide(L)'
;FTVPLRRALIVEAKLKYPEGVATAAVLQAGEESRTSDTKDESGGLVIIGIAGLVGGVMKLCQQGLGMWHAAIEGAVTIRGSIFGLGSDLSPALISVGYIVGRNIGILVIAGGLISWAIAIPIYSAIYGFEGEPMDAAWKIWNSQIRYLGVGAMVVGGIWSLIKLVKPLWDGIHASLATLKKSAADTEIPLAEQDFPINYVGIALAVLLIPVFLLYFDIVHHVGIAVLLALVMMVFGFLFSAVAAYMAGMVGSSNNPISGVTIATILFSSLLLLLLLGENSDVGAPAAIMIGAVVCCAAAIGGDNLQDLKTGHIVGATPWKQQVMQIVGTVSAALVLGLVLDILHTAYTIGSPTLSAPQATLMKSVAEGVFKGNLPWNFVYIGAVIAIIIIMLDIRQEKRGSDFRIPVLAVAVGIYLPIELTVPIFIGGMINHLGKKAGTLAAAEKKGLLLASGLITGEALMGILVAVPIFVTGNK
;
A
#
# COMPACT_ATOMS: atom_id res chain seq x y z
N PHE A 1 -10.38 -5.03 -15.87
CA PHE A 1 -10.29 -6.36 -15.22
C PHE A 1 -11.41 -6.62 -14.21
N THR A 2 -11.95 -5.63 -13.51
CA THR A 2 -12.96 -5.80 -12.44
C THR A 2 -14.32 -6.25 -12.94
N VAL A 3 -14.70 -5.89 -14.17
CA VAL A 3 -16.01 -6.26 -14.75
C VAL A 3 -16.26 -7.77 -14.73
N PRO A 4 -15.39 -8.64 -15.30
CA PRO A 4 -15.60 -10.08 -15.23
C PRO A 4 -15.46 -10.64 -13.80
N LEU A 5 -14.68 -9.99 -12.92
CA LEU A 5 -14.47 -10.44 -11.55
C LEU A 5 -15.66 -10.17 -10.64
N ARG A 6 -16.47 -9.13 -10.90
CA ARG A 6 -17.62 -8.78 -10.08
C ARG A 6 -18.59 -9.94 -9.93
N ARG A 7 -19.04 -10.51 -11.05
CA ARG A 7 -20.03 -11.60 -11.03
C ARG A 7 -19.49 -12.80 -10.27
N ALA A 8 -18.25 -13.20 -10.57
CA ALA A 8 -17.62 -14.34 -9.92
C ALA A 8 -17.47 -14.16 -8.40
N LEU A 9 -16.98 -13.01 -7.96
CA LEU A 9 -16.58 -12.83 -6.58
C LEU A 9 -17.70 -12.26 -5.70
N ILE A 10 -18.57 -11.38 -6.23
CA ILE A 10 -19.67 -10.79 -5.46
C ILE A 10 -20.93 -11.64 -5.52
N VAL A 11 -21.33 -12.10 -6.72
CA VAL A 11 -22.62 -12.78 -6.92
C VAL A 11 -22.49 -14.28 -6.65
N GLU A 12 -21.49 -14.95 -7.24
CA GLU A 12 -21.34 -16.42 -7.16
C GLU A 12 -20.58 -16.86 -5.92
N ALA A 13 -19.37 -16.35 -5.69
CA ALA A 13 -18.57 -16.68 -4.50
C ALA A 13 -19.09 -16.00 -3.24
N LYS A 14 -20.00 -15.02 -3.36
CA LYS A 14 -20.64 -14.28 -2.25
C LYS A 14 -19.64 -13.76 -1.22
N LEU A 15 -18.47 -13.29 -1.67
CA LEU A 15 -17.47 -12.75 -0.78
C LEU A 15 -18.02 -11.53 -0.01
N LYS A 16 -17.51 -11.34 1.21
CA LYS A 16 -18.08 -10.38 2.17
C LYS A 16 -17.84 -8.92 1.76
N TYR A 17 -16.62 -8.57 1.31
CA TYR A 17 -16.24 -7.19 1.01
C TYR A 17 -16.58 -6.24 2.15
N PRO A 18 -15.85 -6.30 3.30
CA PRO A 18 -16.26 -5.68 4.56
C PRO A 18 -16.50 -4.18 4.46
N GLU A 19 -15.65 -3.44 3.74
CA GLU A 19 -15.79 -2.00 3.55
C GLU A 19 -17.00 -1.68 2.66
N GLY A 20 -17.26 -2.49 1.64
CA GLY A 20 -18.45 -2.36 0.78
C GLY A 20 -19.75 -2.57 1.56
N VAL A 21 -19.78 -3.56 2.47
CA VAL A 21 -20.93 -3.77 3.38
C VAL A 21 -21.09 -2.59 4.34
N ALA A 22 -20.00 -2.09 4.91
CA ALA A 22 -20.04 -0.94 5.82
C ALA A 22 -20.54 0.33 5.09
N THR A 23 -20.06 0.57 3.86
CA THR A 23 -20.50 1.72 3.05
C THR A 23 -21.98 1.59 2.69
N ALA A 24 -22.46 0.40 2.33
CA ALA A 24 -23.88 0.18 2.06
C ALA A 24 -24.74 0.48 3.29
N ALA A 25 -24.31 0.04 4.47
CA ALA A 25 -25.01 0.35 5.72
C ALA A 25 -25.07 1.86 6.03
N VAL A 26 -23.99 2.59 5.73
CA VAL A 26 -23.99 4.07 5.86
C VAL A 26 -24.96 4.72 4.90
N LEU A 27 -25.00 4.28 3.63
CA LEU A 27 -25.94 4.82 2.64
C LEU A 27 -27.41 4.53 3.02
N GLN A 28 -27.71 3.32 3.50
CA GLN A 28 -29.06 2.94 3.96
C GLN A 28 -29.47 3.77 5.19
N ALA A 29 -28.57 3.93 6.15
CA ALA A 29 -28.85 4.77 7.34
C ALA A 29 -29.05 6.25 6.95
N GLY A 30 -28.27 6.76 5.97
CA GLY A 30 -28.46 8.12 5.44
C GLY A 30 -29.80 8.32 4.73
N GLU A 31 -30.34 7.30 4.06
CA GLU A 31 -31.68 7.36 3.46
C GLU A 31 -32.76 7.29 4.53
N GLU A 32 -32.62 6.43 5.54
CA GLU A 32 -33.53 6.34 6.68
C GLU A 32 -33.59 7.64 7.49
N SER A 33 -32.46 8.35 7.64
CA SER A 33 -32.42 9.63 8.35
C SER A 33 -33.01 10.80 7.56
N ARG A 34 -33.03 10.72 6.24
CA ARG A 34 -33.78 11.67 5.38
C ARG A 34 -35.31 11.57 5.54
N THR A 35 -35.75 10.36 5.87
CA THR A 35 -37.18 10.07 6.10
C THR A 35 -37.61 10.25 7.57
N SER A 36 -36.66 10.31 8.52
CA SER A 36 -36.90 10.53 9.95
C SER A 36 -36.22 11.82 10.43
N ASP A 37 -36.99 12.69 11.09
CA ASP A 37 -36.62 14.03 11.56
C ASP A 37 -35.56 14.06 12.70
N THR A 38 -34.62 13.11 12.78
CA THR A 38 -33.64 13.00 13.87
C THR A 38 -32.27 13.57 13.48
N LYS A 39 -31.86 14.60 14.20
CA LYS A 39 -30.68 15.48 14.05
C LYS A 39 -29.31 14.84 14.36
N ASP A 40 -29.14 13.52 14.45
CA ASP A 40 -27.92 12.91 15.04
C ASP A 40 -26.79 12.54 14.06
N GLU A 41 -26.94 12.74 12.75
CA GLU A 41 -25.93 12.29 11.76
C GLU A 41 -24.94 13.36 11.25
N SER A 42 -25.14 14.63 11.60
CA SER A 42 -24.16 15.69 11.28
C SER A 42 -22.83 15.55 12.05
N GLY A 43 -22.81 14.74 13.10
CA GLY A 43 -21.64 14.55 13.96
C GLY A 43 -20.42 13.92 13.29
N GLY A 44 -20.61 13.03 12.30
CA GLY A 44 -19.50 12.34 11.62
C GLY A 44 -18.67 13.26 10.72
N LEU A 45 -19.32 14.05 9.89
CA LEU A 45 -18.67 15.04 9.02
C LEU A 45 -17.98 16.14 9.83
N VAL A 46 -18.57 16.57 10.93
CA VAL A 46 -17.97 17.56 11.84
C VAL A 46 -16.68 17.00 12.45
N ILE A 47 -16.67 15.73 12.88
CA ILE A 47 -15.46 15.08 13.42
C ILE A 47 -14.34 15.05 12.37
N ILE A 48 -14.64 14.62 11.14
CA ILE A 48 -13.65 14.61 10.04
C ILE A 48 -13.16 16.02 9.74
N GLY A 49 -14.07 17.01 9.68
CA GLY A 49 -13.72 18.40 9.39
C GLY A 49 -12.82 19.01 10.45
N ILE A 50 -13.16 18.86 11.75
CA ILE A 50 -12.34 19.35 12.86
C ILE A 50 -11.00 18.63 12.91
N ALA A 51 -10.98 17.30 12.77
CA ALA A 51 -9.76 16.53 12.75
C ALA A 51 -8.86 16.91 11.55
N GLY A 52 -9.46 17.12 10.37
CA GLY A 52 -8.75 17.60 9.19
C GLY A 52 -8.13 18.97 9.39
N LEU A 53 -8.87 19.89 10.01
CA LEU A 53 -8.35 21.22 10.34
C LEU A 53 -7.19 21.13 11.35
N VAL A 54 -7.29 20.29 12.37
CA VAL A 54 -6.20 20.08 13.36
C VAL A 54 -4.96 19.50 12.67
N GLY A 55 -5.11 18.44 11.88
CA GLY A 55 -3.99 17.85 11.12
C GLY A 55 -3.34 18.83 10.15
N GLY A 56 -4.17 19.60 9.43
CA GLY A 56 -3.70 20.64 8.52
C GLY A 56 -2.96 21.79 9.22
N VAL A 57 -3.50 22.32 10.32
CA VAL A 57 -2.84 23.36 11.10
C VAL A 57 -1.52 22.87 11.69
N MET A 58 -1.48 21.66 12.23
CA MET A 58 -0.22 21.09 12.73
C MET A 58 0.82 20.99 11.62
N LYS A 59 0.46 20.53 10.43
CA LYS A 59 1.37 20.46 9.28
C LYS A 59 1.82 21.85 8.81
N LEU A 60 0.93 22.80 8.78
CA LEU A 60 1.26 24.19 8.45
C LEU A 60 2.26 24.77 9.45
N CYS A 61 2.04 24.60 10.75
CA CYS A 61 2.95 25.08 11.78
C CYS A 61 4.31 24.38 11.71
N GLN A 62 4.34 23.08 11.49
CA GLN A 62 5.56 22.28 11.41
C GLN A 62 6.36 22.59 10.15
N GLN A 63 5.75 22.45 8.97
CA GLN A 63 6.45 22.48 7.68
C GLN A 63 6.34 23.83 6.98
N GLY A 64 5.23 24.56 7.14
CA GLY A 64 5.04 25.90 6.54
C GLY A 64 5.71 27.01 7.34
N LEU A 65 5.60 26.97 8.68
CA LEU A 65 6.14 28.00 9.56
C LEU A 65 7.42 27.60 10.29
N GLY A 66 7.85 26.32 10.21
CA GLY A 66 9.07 25.85 10.85
C GLY A 66 9.09 25.97 12.37
N MET A 67 7.92 25.89 13.04
CA MET A 67 7.81 26.14 14.50
C MET A 67 8.50 25.05 15.34
N TRP A 68 8.61 23.82 14.82
CA TRP A 68 9.31 22.69 15.46
C TRP A 68 9.80 21.69 14.40
N HIS A 69 10.77 20.85 14.79
CA HIS A 69 11.29 19.80 13.92
C HIS A 69 10.25 18.71 13.64
N ALA A 70 10.36 18.09 12.46
CA ALA A 70 9.44 17.01 12.06
C ALA A 70 9.56 15.78 12.96
N ALA A 71 10.79 15.45 13.37
CA ALA A 71 11.09 14.32 14.26
C ALA A 71 11.91 14.77 15.47
N ILE A 72 11.77 14.03 16.55
CA ILE A 72 12.67 14.07 17.71
C ILE A 72 13.49 12.80 17.65
N GLU A 73 14.79 12.93 17.58
CA GLU A 73 15.70 11.79 17.50
C GLU A 73 16.95 11.99 18.36
N GLY A 74 17.57 10.90 18.76
CA GLY A 74 18.81 10.92 19.51
C GLY A 74 19.49 9.57 19.50
N ALA A 75 20.80 9.57 19.61
CA ALA A 75 21.61 8.38 19.71
C ALA A 75 22.64 8.48 20.83
N VAL A 76 22.91 7.35 21.43
CA VAL A 76 23.95 7.21 22.46
C VAL A 76 24.93 6.11 22.06
N THR A 77 26.19 6.30 22.38
CA THR A 77 27.23 5.29 22.15
C THR A 77 27.53 4.57 23.45
N ILE A 78 27.38 3.25 23.45
CA ILE A 78 27.71 2.38 24.61
C ILE A 78 28.71 1.33 24.15
N ARG A 79 29.93 1.37 24.69
CA ARG A 79 31.01 0.42 24.34
C ARG A 79 31.28 0.26 22.84
N GLY A 80 31.24 1.35 22.09
CA GLY A 80 31.46 1.32 20.64
C GLY A 80 30.21 0.95 19.79
N SER A 81 29.09 0.65 20.42
CA SER A 81 27.81 0.40 19.75
C SER A 81 26.95 1.64 19.77
N ILE A 82 26.28 1.94 18.64
CA ILE A 82 25.32 3.06 18.54
C ILE A 82 23.92 2.53 18.82
N PHE A 83 23.20 3.17 19.73
CA PHE A 83 21.77 2.97 19.98
C PHE A 83 21.04 4.25 19.63
N GLY A 84 20.23 4.22 18.58
CA GLY A 84 19.41 5.34 18.11
C GLY A 84 17.93 5.11 18.39
N LEU A 85 17.22 6.17 18.75
CA LEU A 85 15.77 6.20 18.89
C LEU A 85 15.25 7.52 18.33
N GLY A 86 14.08 7.48 17.70
CA GLY A 86 13.40 8.67 17.19
C GLY A 86 11.92 8.48 17.10
N SER A 87 11.19 9.57 17.00
CA SER A 87 9.75 9.59 16.73
C SER A 87 9.41 10.80 15.88
N ASP A 88 8.76 10.57 14.77
CA ASP A 88 8.11 11.62 13.99
C ASP A 88 6.90 12.16 14.78
N LEU A 89 6.68 13.47 14.72
CA LEU A 89 5.60 14.18 15.39
C LEU A 89 4.34 14.33 14.52
N SER A 90 4.15 13.42 13.57
CA SER A 90 3.02 13.42 12.64
C SER A 90 1.75 12.83 13.27
N PRO A 91 0.65 13.61 13.36
CA PRO A 91 -0.66 13.09 13.73
C PRO A 91 -1.17 12.02 12.75
N ALA A 92 -0.79 12.13 11.47
CA ALA A 92 -1.16 11.15 10.46
C ALA A 92 -0.56 9.76 10.76
N LEU A 93 0.72 9.67 11.17
CA LEU A 93 1.35 8.40 11.52
C LEU A 93 0.72 7.75 12.76
N ILE A 94 0.38 8.54 13.77
CA ILE A 94 -0.39 8.06 14.94
C ILE A 94 -1.76 7.56 14.48
N SER A 95 -2.42 8.28 13.57
CA SER A 95 -3.72 7.90 13.03
C SER A 95 -3.65 6.63 12.18
N VAL A 96 -2.61 6.45 11.38
CA VAL A 96 -2.32 5.18 10.68
C VAL A 96 -2.20 4.04 11.69
N GLY A 97 -1.42 4.23 12.76
CA GLY A 97 -1.28 3.25 13.83
C GLY A 97 -2.62 2.91 14.49
N TYR A 98 -3.47 3.91 14.73
CA TYR A 98 -4.82 3.71 15.26
C TYR A 98 -5.68 2.85 14.34
N ILE A 99 -5.65 3.09 13.02
CA ILE A 99 -6.42 2.34 12.02
C ILE A 99 -5.94 0.89 11.91
N VAL A 100 -4.63 0.66 11.78
CA VAL A 100 -4.07 -0.69 11.63
C VAL A 100 -4.13 -1.52 12.91
N GLY A 101 -4.21 -0.85 14.06
CA GLY A 101 -4.45 -1.45 15.36
C GLY A 101 -3.20 -2.03 16.04
N ARG A 102 -3.42 -2.52 17.29
CA ARG A 102 -2.36 -2.96 18.20
C ARG A 102 -1.42 -4.03 17.60
N ASN A 103 -1.98 -5.05 16.99
CA ASN A 103 -1.20 -6.21 16.55
C ASN A 103 -0.16 -5.81 15.49
N ILE A 104 -0.59 -5.06 14.50
CA ILE A 104 0.30 -4.55 13.44
C ILE A 104 1.29 -3.53 14.01
N GLY A 105 0.82 -2.61 14.88
CA GLY A 105 1.69 -1.64 15.53
C GLY A 105 2.84 -2.30 16.32
N ILE A 106 2.55 -3.38 17.07
CA ILE A 106 3.58 -4.17 17.78
C ILE A 106 4.58 -4.81 16.80
N LEU A 107 4.11 -5.35 15.68
CA LEU A 107 4.98 -5.99 14.70
C LEU A 107 5.88 -4.99 13.97
N VAL A 108 5.35 -3.82 13.65
CA VAL A 108 6.11 -2.73 13.02
C VAL A 108 7.19 -2.21 13.94
N ILE A 109 6.88 -1.93 15.23
CA ILE A 109 7.91 -1.49 16.17
C ILE A 109 8.93 -2.59 16.47
N ALA A 110 8.52 -3.87 16.53
CA ALA A 110 9.43 -4.99 16.70
C ALA A 110 10.43 -5.07 15.52
N GLY A 111 9.97 -4.85 14.29
CA GLY A 111 10.85 -4.71 13.13
C GLY A 111 11.82 -3.54 13.24
N GLY A 112 11.36 -2.36 13.67
CA GLY A 112 12.18 -1.19 13.92
C GLY A 112 13.25 -1.46 14.99
N LEU A 113 12.92 -2.16 16.07
CA LEU A 113 13.86 -2.54 17.10
C LEU A 113 14.91 -3.56 16.61
N ILE A 114 14.53 -4.49 15.72
CA ILE A 114 15.50 -5.39 15.07
C ILE A 114 16.56 -4.57 14.32
N SER A 115 16.17 -3.53 13.59
CA SER A 115 17.10 -2.67 12.85
C SER A 115 17.92 -1.77 13.79
N TRP A 116 17.25 -0.97 14.64
CA TRP A 116 17.86 0.13 15.37
C TRP A 116 18.39 -0.24 16.74
N ALA A 117 17.82 -1.24 17.42
CA ALA A 117 18.28 -1.69 18.73
C ALA A 117 19.15 -2.96 18.69
N ILE A 118 19.18 -3.68 17.55
CA ILE A 118 19.98 -4.91 17.42
C ILE A 118 21.00 -4.79 16.28
N ALA A 119 20.55 -4.56 15.04
CA ALA A 119 21.44 -4.65 13.88
C ALA A 119 22.44 -3.48 13.78
N ILE A 120 22.01 -2.23 13.99
CA ILE A 120 22.90 -1.06 14.00
C ILE A 120 23.95 -1.17 15.12
N PRO A 121 23.58 -1.48 16.40
CA PRO A 121 24.55 -1.68 17.47
C PRO A 121 25.58 -2.77 17.18
N ILE A 122 25.15 -3.91 16.63
CA ILE A 122 26.07 -5.01 16.25
C ILE A 122 27.00 -4.56 15.13
N TYR A 123 26.45 -3.92 14.08
CA TYR A 123 27.26 -3.43 12.95
C TYR A 123 28.31 -2.41 13.39
N SER A 124 27.91 -1.41 14.17
CA SER A 124 28.80 -0.36 14.66
C SER A 124 29.88 -0.90 15.62
N ALA A 125 29.57 -1.93 16.43
CA ALA A 125 30.54 -2.59 17.27
C ALA A 125 31.61 -3.36 16.48
N ILE A 126 31.25 -3.97 15.36
CA ILE A 126 32.18 -4.79 14.56
C ILE A 126 33.00 -3.94 13.59
N TYR A 127 32.37 -2.99 12.91
CA TYR A 127 33.01 -2.22 11.84
C TYR A 127 33.43 -0.81 12.26
N GLY A 128 33.03 -0.38 13.46
CA GLY A 128 33.24 1.00 13.92
C GLY A 128 32.35 2.00 13.18
N PHE A 129 32.51 3.27 13.52
CA PHE A 129 31.82 4.39 12.85
C PHE A 129 32.60 5.68 13.06
N GLU A 130 32.35 6.67 12.22
CA GLU A 130 32.94 8.00 12.28
C GLU A 130 31.83 9.06 12.35
N GLY A 131 32.09 10.16 13.07
CA GLY A 131 31.19 11.29 13.19
C GLY A 131 30.20 11.19 14.36
N GLU A 132 29.19 12.04 14.33
CA GLU A 132 28.12 12.06 15.33
C GLU A 132 27.33 10.73 15.34
N PRO A 133 26.97 10.20 16.50
CA PRO A 133 26.34 8.87 16.61
C PRO A 133 25.04 8.75 15.80
N MET A 134 24.23 9.80 15.74
CA MET A 134 22.95 9.75 15.00
C MET A 134 23.15 9.73 13.51
N ASP A 135 24.04 10.59 12.98
CA ASP A 135 24.38 10.62 11.55
C ASP A 135 25.01 9.30 11.09
N ALA A 136 25.89 8.74 11.93
CA ALA A 136 26.49 7.44 11.69
C ALA A 136 25.43 6.32 11.69
N ALA A 137 24.47 6.34 12.61
CA ALA A 137 23.34 5.39 12.62
C ALA A 137 22.52 5.47 11.32
N TRP A 138 22.19 6.68 10.87
CA TRP A 138 21.49 6.90 9.61
C TRP A 138 22.27 6.40 8.39
N LYS A 139 23.59 6.65 8.35
CA LYS A 139 24.45 6.17 7.27
C LYS A 139 24.52 4.64 7.23
N ILE A 140 24.71 3.98 8.40
CA ILE A 140 24.72 2.52 8.53
C ILE A 140 23.36 1.93 8.14
N TRP A 141 22.27 2.49 8.66
CA TRP A 141 20.94 2.05 8.30
C TRP A 141 20.69 2.15 6.81
N ASN A 142 20.99 3.29 6.19
CA ASN A 142 20.70 3.56 4.79
C ASN A 142 21.54 2.69 3.82
N SER A 143 22.79 2.43 4.16
CA SER A 143 23.72 1.69 3.30
C SER A 143 23.67 0.16 3.48
N GLN A 144 23.29 -0.33 4.68
CA GLN A 144 23.40 -1.74 5.03
C GLN A 144 22.13 -2.31 5.67
N ILE A 145 21.71 -1.77 6.80
CA ILE A 145 20.72 -2.43 7.67
C ILE A 145 19.33 -2.49 7.09
N ARG A 146 18.88 -1.46 6.35
CA ARG A 146 17.56 -1.49 5.70
C ARG A 146 17.39 -2.65 4.72
N TYR A 147 18.51 -3.20 4.20
CA TYR A 147 18.48 -4.36 3.28
C TYR A 147 18.11 -5.67 3.98
N LEU A 148 18.15 -5.74 5.30
CA LEU A 148 17.49 -6.81 6.07
C LEU A 148 15.97 -6.78 5.78
N GLY A 149 15.38 -5.59 5.82
CA GLY A 149 13.97 -5.38 5.46
C GLY A 149 13.67 -5.79 4.02
N VAL A 150 14.55 -5.44 3.06
CA VAL A 150 14.42 -5.85 1.65
C VAL A 150 14.35 -7.36 1.52
N GLY A 151 15.31 -8.10 2.10
CA GLY A 151 15.34 -9.56 2.08
C GLY A 151 14.10 -10.17 2.71
N ALA A 152 13.68 -9.63 3.86
CA ALA A 152 12.47 -10.08 4.54
C ALA A 152 11.19 -9.81 3.74
N MET A 153 11.10 -8.67 3.05
CA MET A 153 9.94 -8.35 2.20
C MET A 153 9.85 -9.21 0.95
N VAL A 154 10.98 -9.51 0.31
CA VAL A 154 11.01 -10.40 -0.86
C VAL A 154 10.46 -11.78 -0.48
N VAL A 155 10.99 -12.38 0.58
CA VAL A 155 10.51 -13.70 1.07
C VAL A 155 9.05 -13.62 1.53
N GLY A 156 8.68 -12.57 2.27
CA GLY A 156 7.31 -12.34 2.73
C GLY A 156 6.33 -12.14 1.59
N GLY A 157 6.73 -11.42 0.53
CA GLY A 157 5.96 -11.24 -0.69
C GLY A 157 5.71 -12.56 -1.41
N ILE A 158 6.78 -13.33 -1.64
CA ILE A 158 6.68 -14.68 -2.26
C ILE A 158 5.79 -15.60 -1.41
N TRP A 159 5.97 -15.60 -0.09
CA TRP A 159 5.13 -16.38 0.83
C TRP A 159 3.65 -16.00 0.76
N SER A 160 3.36 -14.71 0.70
CA SER A 160 1.99 -14.20 0.54
C SER A 160 1.37 -14.70 -0.77
N LEU A 161 2.13 -14.68 -1.86
CA LEU A 161 1.68 -15.23 -3.15
C LEU A 161 1.42 -16.73 -3.06
N ILE A 162 2.32 -17.51 -2.42
CA ILE A 162 2.13 -18.96 -2.24
C ILE A 162 0.83 -19.26 -1.48
N LYS A 163 0.55 -18.50 -0.41
CA LYS A 163 -0.72 -18.62 0.34
C LYS A 163 -1.95 -18.30 -0.53
N LEU A 164 -1.79 -17.44 -1.51
CA LEU A 164 -2.86 -16.97 -2.39
C LEU A 164 -3.08 -17.84 -3.63
N VAL A 165 -2.15 -18.72 -4.00
CA VAL A 165 -2.25 -19.56 -5.20
C VAL A 165 -3.55 -20.34 -5.24
N LYS A 166 -3.96 -20.97 -4.14
CA LYS A 166 -5.19 -21.79 -4.09
C LYS A 166 -6.45 -20.91 -4.19
N PRO A 167 -6.65 -19.88 -3.35
CA PRO A 167 -7.77 -18.94 -3.49
C PRO A 167 -7.85 -18.29 -4.89
N LEU A 168 -6.69 -17.99 -5.49
CA LEU A 168 -6.58 -17.47 -6.85
C LEU A 168 -7.13 -18.44 -7.88
N TRP A 169 -6.63 -19.66 -7.83
CA TRP A 169 -7.02 -20.71 -8.75
C TRP A 169 -8.51 -20.95 -8.70
N ASP A 170 -9.06 -21.03 -7.47
CA ASP A 170 -10.49 -21.19 -7.23
C ASP A 170 -11.29 -20.00 -7.78
N GLY A 171 -10.83 -18.76 -7.57
CA GLY A 171 -11.46 -17.54 -8.10
C GLY A 171 -11.42 -17.44 -9.63
N ILE A 172 -10.28 -17.77 -10.26
CA ILE A 172 -10.15 -17.80 -11.73
C ILE A 172 -11.07 -18.86 -12.34
N HIS A 173 -11.10 -20.05 -11.77
CA HIS A 173 -11.99 -21.13 -12.24
C HIS A 173 -13.46 -20.75 -12.11
N ALA A 174 -13.89 -20.15 -11.00
CA ALA A 174 -15.24 -19.64 -10.82
C ALA A 174 -15.57 -18.59 -11.89
N SER A 175 -14.66 -17.63 -12.16
CA SER A 175 -14.85 -16.60 -13.19
C SER A 175 -14.98 -17.19 -14.61
N LEU A 176 -14.13 -18.14 -14.95
CA LEU A 176 -14.15 -18.79 -16.27
C LEU A 176 -15.39 -19.68 -16.45
N ALA A 177 -15.86 -20.35 -15.40
CA ALA A 177 -17.09 -21.14 -15.44
C ALA A 177 -18.31 -20.28 -15.71
N THR A 178 -18.32 -19.05 -15.18
CA THR A 178 -19.42 -18.07 -15.40
C THR A 178 -19.46 -17.54 -16.82
N LEU A 179 -18.29 -17.25 -17.41
CA LEU A 179 -18.20 -16.81 -18.81
C LEU A 179 -18.81 -17.86 -19.77
N LYS A 180 -18.70 -19.15 -19.44
CA LYS A 180 -19.32 -20.24 -20.23
C LYS A 180 -20.82 -20.35 -20.03
N LYS A 181 -21.36 -19.96 -18.86
CA LYS A 181 -22.80 -20.03 -18.56
C LYS A 181 -23.61 -18.82 -19.06
N SER A 182 -22.96 -17.66 -19.28
CA SER A 182 -23.60 -16.41 -19.72
C SER A 182 -24.08 -16.42 -21.17
N ALA A 183 -23.90 -17.53 -21.90
CA ALA A 183 -24.34 -17.67 -23.29
C ALA A 183 -25.76 -18.22 -23.44
N ALA A 184 -26.51 -18.45 -22.34
CA ALA A 184 -27.91 -18.94 -22.39
C ALA A 184 -28.87 -17.78 -22.07
N ASP A 185 -29.74 -17.48 -23.02
CA ASP A 185 -30.82 -16.49 -23.02
C ASP A 185 -31.66 -16.52 -21.71
N THR A 186 -31.35 -15.64 -20.80
CA THR A 186 -32.24 -15.25 -19.71
C THR A 186 -32.15 -13.75 -19.55
N GLU A 187 -33.28 -13.05 -19.50
CA GLU A 187 -33.34 -11.61 -19.22
C GLU A 187 -32.66 -11.33 -17.90
N ILE A 188 -31.45 -10.71 -17.97
CA ILE A 188 -30.65 -10.39 -16.79
C ILE A 188 -31.30 -9.20 -16.09
N PRO A 189 -31.67 -9.28 -14.81
CA PRO A 189 -32.21 -8.15 -14.05
C PRO A 189 -31.28 -6.94 -14.11
N LEU A 190 -31.81 -5.72 -14.14
CA LEU A 190 -31.04 -4.46 -14.18
C LEU A 190 -29.96 -4.40 -13.09
N ALA A 191 -30.23 -4.94 -11.91
CA ALA A 191 -29.31 -5.00 -10.78
C ALA A 191 -28.14 -5.99 -10.98
N GLU A 192 -28.13 -6.77 -12.06
CA GLU A 192 -27.06 -7.73 -12.39
C GLU A 192 -26.41 -7.45 -13.77
N GLN A 193 -26.85 -6.38 -14.47
CA GLN A 193 -26.29 -6.02 -15.76
C GLN A 193 -24.92 -5.36 -15.59
N ASP A 194 -23.88 -6.09 -15.96
CA ASP A 194 -22.52 -5.58 -16.07
C ASP A 194 -22.27 -4.87 -17.40
N PHE A 195 -21.19 -4.09 -17.47
CA PHE A 195 -20.72 -3.51 -18.72
C PHE A 195 -20.42 -4.61 -19.74
N PRO A 196 -20.85 -4.50 -20.99
CA PRO A 196 -20.76 -5.58 -21.96
C PRO A 196 -19.32 -6.04 -22.19
N ILE A 197 -19.07 -7.34 -22.05
CA ILE A 197 -17.72 -7.94 -22.09
C ILE A 197 -16.99 -7.66 -23.42
N ASN A 198 -17.71 -7.51 -24.52
CA ASN A 198 -17.12 -7.19 -25.81
C ASN A 198 -16.41 -5.83 -25.82
N TYR A 199 -17.02 -4.82 -25.18
CA TYR A 199 -16.40 -3.50 -25.04
C TYR A 199 -15.22 -3.53 -24.06
N VAL A 200 -15.27 -4.39 -23.04
CA VAL A 200 -14.12 -4.63 -22.15
C VAL A 200 -12.94 -5.19 -22.93
N GLY A 201 -13.18 -6.17 -23.80
CA GLY A 201 -12.14 -6.75 -24.67
C GLY A 201 -11.53 -5.71 -25.62
N ILE A 202 -12.38 -4.88 -26.25
CA ILE A 202 -11.92 -3.78 -27.12
C ILE A 202 -11.10 -2.76 -26.32
N ALA A 203 -11.59 -2.35 -25.14
CA ALA A 203 -10.88 -1.41 -24.28
C ALA A 203 -9.50 -1.94 -23.84
N LEU A 204 -9.39 -3.22 -23.50
CA LEU A 204 -8.12 -3.86 -23.19
C LEU A 204 -7.16 -3.87 -24.40
N ALA A 205 -7.66 -4.16 -25.58
CA ALA A 205 -6.85 -4.13 -26.80
C ALA A 205 -6.37 -2.70 -27.13
N VAL A 206 -7.24 -1.70 -26.95
CA VAL A 206 -6.88 -0.28 -27.13
C VAL A 206 -5.86 0.17 -26.09
N LEU A 207 -5.98 -0.26 -24.83
CA LEU A 207 -5.04 0.06 -23.76
C LEU A 207 -3.65 -0.55 -23.96
N LEU A 208 -3.52 -1.64 -24.73
CA LEU A 208 -2.22 -2.17 -25.09
C LEU A 208 -1.36 -1.19 -25.90
N ILE A 209 -2.00 -0.30 -26.67
CA ILE A 209 -1.27 0.68 -27.50
C ILE A 209 -0.49 1.68 -26.63
N PRO A 210 -1.10 2.44 -25.71
CA PRO A 210 -0.35 3.36 -24.86
C PRO A 210 0.66 2.65 -23.95
N VAL A 211 0.35 1.43 -23.47
CA VAL A 211 1.28 0.63 -22.70
C VAL A 211 2.49 0.20 -23.54
N PHE A 212 2.28 -0.25 -24.77
CA PHE A 212 3.36 -0.53 -25.71
C PHE A 212 4.21 0.71 -25.97
N LEU A 213 3.59 1.87 -26.25
CA LEU A 213 4.31 3.12 -26.49
C LEU A 213 5.16 3.53 -25.27
N LEU A 214 4.62 3.37 -24.06
CA LEU A 214 5.35 3.63 -22.82
C LEU A 214 6.62 2.76 -22.71
N TYR A 215 6.50 1.45 -22.95
CA TYR A 215 7.67 0.56 -22.88
C TYR A 215 8.62 0.77 -24.04
N PHE A 216 8.12 1.12 -25.23
CA PHE A 216 8.95 1.44 -26.37
C PHE A 216 9.81 2.70 -26.13
N ASP A 217 9.22 3.72 -25.49
CA ASP A 217 9.94 4.94 -25.10
C ASP A 217 11.06 4.66 -24.08
N ILE A 218 10.86 3.69 -23.18
CA ILE A 218 11.88 3.31 -22.19
C ILE A 218 12.98 2.44 -22.80
N VAL A 219 12.61 1.40 -23.57
CA VAL A 219 13.52 0.33 -23.99
C VAL A 219 14.06 0.55 -25.39
N HIS A 220 13.43 1.36 -26.23
CA HIS A 220 13.75 1.64 -27.64
C HIS A 220 13.90 0.39 -28.52
N HIS A 221 13.24 -0.74 -28.13
CA HIS A 221 13.27 -2.00 -28.88
C HIS A 221 11.86 -2.59 -28.99
N VAL A 222 11.32 -2.67 -30.23
CA VAL A 222 9.92 -3.07 -30.50
C VAL A 222 9.59 -4.45 -29.91
N GLY A 223 10.43 -5.46 -30.16
CA GLY A 223 10.16 -6.83 -29.69
C GLY A 223 10.09 -6.94 -28.16
N ILE A 224 10.99 -6.25 -27.44
CA ILE A 224 11.00 -6.22 -25.99
C ILE A 224 9.78 -5.44 -25.49
N ALA A 225 9.45 -4.28 -26.06
CA ALA A 225 8.30 -3.49 -25.67
C ALA A 225 6.97 -4.26 -25.82
N VAL A 226 6.79 -5.02 -26.90
CA VAL A 226 5.62 -5.89 -27.08
C VAL A 226 5.57 -6.97 -26.00
N LEU A 227 6.70 -7.64 -25.73
CA LEU A 227 6.78 -8.67 -24.69
C LEU A 227 6.42 -8.09 -23.31
N LEU A 228 6.97 -6.92 -22.96
CA LEU A 228 6.68 -6.24 -21.68
C LEU A 228 5.21 -5.84 -21.56
N ALA A 229 4.60 -5.34 -22.63
CA ALA A 229 3.18 -5.01 -22.65
C ALA A 229 2.30 -6.26 -22.43
N LEU A 230 2.65 -7.39 -23.02
CA LEU A 230 1.95 -8.65 -22.81
C LEU A 230 2.15 -9.19 -21.39
N VAL A 231 3.37 -9.16 -20.86
CA VAL A 231 3.67 -9.56 -19.47
C VAL A 231 2.87 -8.69 -18.49
N MET A 232 2.85 -7.38 -18.70
CA MET A 232 2.06 -6.45 -17.88
C MET A 232 0.56 -6.78 -17.94
N MET A 233 0.02 -7.08 -19.12
CA MET A 233 -1.40 -7.42 -19.28
C MET A 233 -1.76 -8.69 -18.50
N VAL A 234 -0.94 -9.74 -18.62
CA VAL A 234 -1.15 -11.02 -17.94
C VAL A 234 -1.02 -10.84 -16.42
N PHE A 235 0.02 -10.19 -15.96
CA PHE A 235 0.24 -9.96 -14.53
C PHE A 235 -0.76 -8.96 -13.95
N GLY A 236 -1.14 -7.93 -14.70
CA GLY A 236 -2.17 -6.98 -14.32
C GLY A 236 -3.51 -7.67 -14.06
N PHE A 237 -3.94 -8.57 -14.96
CA PHE A 237 -5.16 -9.35 -14.77
C PHE A 237 -5.02 -10.32 -13.58
N LEU A 238 -3.95 -11.11 -13.56
CA LEU A 238 -3.73 -12.11 -12.52
C LEU A 238 -3.74 -11.49 -11.13
N PHE A 239 -2.94 -10.46 -10.93
CA PHE A 239 -2.81 -9.81 -9.62
C PHE A 239 -3.99 -8.91 -9.26
N SER A 240 -4.71 -8.36 -10.25
CA SER A 240 -6.00 -7.71 -10.00
C SER A 240 -7.03 -8.71 -9.48
N ALA A 241 -7.08 -9.93 -10.04
CA ALA A 241 -7.97 -10.98 -9.54
C ALA A 241 -7.60 -11.44 -8.12
N VAL A 242 -6.28 -11.55 -7.82
CA VAL A 242 -5.80 -11.85 -6.45
C VAL A 242 -6.25 -10.79 -5.47
N ALA A 243 -5.92 -9.54 -5.77
CA ALA A 243 -6.22 -8.41 -4.92
C ALA A 243 -7.73 -8.27 -4.69
N ALA A 244 -8.51 -8.44 -5.75
CA ALA A 244 -9.96 -8.46 -5.72
C ALA A 244 -10.53 -9.55 -4.79
N TYR A 245 -10.01 -10.77 -4.88
CA TYR A 245 -10.40 -11.88 -4.00
C TYR A 245 -10.04 -11.60 -2.54
N MET A 246 -8.82 -11.12 -2.30
CA MET A 246 -8.35 -10.80 -0.95
C MET A 246 -9.13 -9.65 -0.32
N ALA A 247 -9.41 -8.58 -1.08
CA ALA A 247 -10.26 -7.49 -0.62
C ALA A 247 -11.65 -7.99 -0.22
N GLY A 248 -12.17 -8.99 -0.92
CA GLY A 248 -13.44 -9.64 -0.58
C GLY A 248 -13.43 -10.42 0.73
N MET A 249 -12.28 -10.94 1.14
CA MET A 249 -12.13 -11.73 2.37
C MET A 249 -11.71 -10.91 3.58
N VAL A 250 -10.70 -10.05 3.42
CA VAL A 250 -10.05 -9.36 4.55
C VAL A 250 -10.16 -7.84 4.50
N GLY A 251 -10.79 -7.30 3.45
CA GLY A 251 -10.88 -5.88 3.18
C GLY A 251 -9.72 -5.31 2.36
N SER A 252 -9.92 -4.14 1.78
CA SER A 252 -8.90 -3.44 0.98
C SER A 252 -7.71 -3.01 1.83
N SER A 253 -7.93 -2.64 3.09
CA SER A 253 -6.90 -2.20 4.03
C SER A 253 -5.86 -3.27 4.34
N ASN A 254 -6.22 -4.55 4.26
CA ASN A 254 -5.33 -5.69 4.54
C ASN A 254 -4.89 -6.42 3.26
N ASN A 255 -5.11 -5.83 2.10
CA ASN A 255 -4.75 -6.41 0.82
C ASN A 255 -3.22 -6.40 0.63
N PRO A 256 -2.56 -7.53 0.27
CA PRO A 256 -1.10 -7.63 0.19
C PRO A 256 -0.53 -7.03 -1.11
N ILE A 257 -0.91 -5.80 -1.45
CA ILE A 257 -0.49 -5.11 -2.68
C ILE A 257 1.04 -5.00 -2.77
N SER A 258 1.72 -4.68 -1.65
CA SER A 258 3.19 -4.58 -1.61
C SER A 258 3.87 -5.89 -2.00
N GLY A 259 3.36 -7.03 -1.53
CA GLY A 259 3.90 -8.35 -1.88
C GLY A 259 3.79 -8.66 -3.37
N VAL A 260 2.64 -8.37 -3.95
CA VAL A 260 2.37 -8.50 -5.39
C VAL A 260 3.33 -7.62 -6.20
N THR A 261 3.50 -6.38 -5.80
CA THR A 261 4.37 -5.42 -6.51
C THR A 261 5.84 -5.85 -6.45
N ILE A 262 6.34 -6.26 -5.29
CA ILE A 262 7.72 -6.76 -5.14
C ILE A 262 7.96 -7.97 -6.04
N ALA A 263 7.04 -8.94 -6.04
CA ALA A 263 7.17 -10.13 -6.87
C ALA A 263 7.14 -9.79 -8.37
N THR A 264 6.28 -8.85 -8.78
CA THR A 264 6.23 -8.37 -10.16
C THR A 264 7.54 -7.69 -10.58
N ILE A 265 8.06 -6.79 -9.76
CA ILE A 265 9.31 -6.08 -10.04
C ILE A 265 10.48 -7.06 -10.09
N LEU A 266 10.58 -7.98 -9.15
CA LEU A 266 11.64 -8.99 -9.14
C LEU A 266 11.60 -9.87 -10.37
N PHE A 267 10.41 -10.39 -10.72
CA PHE A 267 10.25 -11.20 -11.93
C PHE A 267 10.59 -10.41 -13.20
N SER A 268 10.06 -9.20 -13.32
CA SER A 268 10.32 -8.34 -14.48
C SER A 268 11.79 -7.94 -14.60
N SER A 269 12.46 -7.67 -13.47
CA SER A 269 13.89 -7.38 -13.43
C SER A 269 14.72 -8.57 -13.89
N LEU A 270 14.40 -9.78 -13.42
CA LEU A 270 15.09 -11.01 -13.87
C LEU A 270 14.84 -11.28 -15.35
N LEU A 271 13.62 -11.11 -15.84
CA LEU A 271 13.30 -11.25 -17.26
C LEU A 271 14.08 -10.25 -18.11
N LEU A 272 14.09 -8.98 -17.70
CA LEU A 272 14.82 -7.93 -18.42
C LEU A 272 16.34 -8.10 -18.32
N LEU A 273 16.86 -8.63 -17.22
CA LEU A 273 18.27 -8.99 -17.10
C LEU A 273 18.68 -10.02 -18.15
N LEU A 274 17.83 -11.02 -18.40
CA LEU A 274 18.05 -12.03 -19.44
C LEU A 274 17.97 -11.45 -20.86
N LEU A 275 17.15 -10.42 -21.08
CA LEU A 275 16.91 -9.82 -22.39
C LEU A 275 17.89 -8.68 -22.72
N LEU A 276 18.27 -7.87 -21.74
CA LEU A 276 19.07 -6.65 -21.90
C LEU A 276 20.52 -6.83 -21.39
N GLY A 277 20.78 -7.87 -20.62
CA GLY A 277 22.08 -8.13 -19.98
C GLY A 277 22.32 -7.30 -18.71
N GLU A 278 23.47 -7.57 -18.10
CA GLU A 278 23.94 -6.85 -16.90
C GLU A 278 24.31 -5.40 -17.25
N ASN A 279 24.16 -4.49 -16.29
CA ASN A 279 24.46 -3.05 -16.41
C ASN A 279 23.58 -2.27 -17.41
N SER A 280 22.38 -2.76 -17.72
CA SER A 280 21.43 -2.00 -18.53
C SER A 280 20.85 -0.82 -17.73
N ASP A 281 21.05 0.41 -18.25
CA ASP A 281 20.49 1.63 -17.64
C ASP A 281 18.95 1.71 -17.73
N VAL A 282 18.37 1.01 -18.72
CA VAL A 282 16.92 1.02 -18.96
C VAL A 282 16.19 -0.16 -18.30
N GLY A 283 16.91 -1.19 -17.85
CA GLY A 283 16.32 -2.40 -17.29
C GLY A 283 15.55 -2.16 -15.98
N ALA A 284 16.16 -1.47 -15.03
CA ALA A 284 15.52 -1.16 -13.75
C ALA A 284 14.30 -0.21 -13.91
N PRO A 285 14.37 0.91 -14.66
CA PRO A 285 13.20 1.74 -14.97
C PRO A 285 12.05 0.96 -15.61
N ALA A 286 12.34 0.11 -16.60
CA ALA A 286 11.31 -0.69 -17.26
C ALA A 286 10.64 -1.69 -16.30
N ALA A 287 11.43 -2.37 -15.45
CA ALA A 287 10.89 -3.28 -14.43
C ALA A 287 10.01 -2.56 -13.40
N ILE A 288 10.44 -1.38 -12.93
CA ILE A 288 9.65 -0.55 -12.00
C ILE A 288 8.34 -0.12 -12.66
N MET A 289 8.36 0.26 -13.94
CA MET A 289 7.15 0.68 -14.64
C MET A 289 6.15 -0.47 -14.81
N ILE A 290 6.61 -1.71 -15.08
CA ILE A 290 5.73 -2.89 -15.06
C ILE A 290 5.12 -3.07 -13.67
N GLY A 291 5.93 -3.01 -12.63
CA GLY A 291 5.49 -3.12 -11.24
C GLY A 291 4.48 -2.04 -10.88
N ALA A 292 4.68 -0.79 -11.32
CA ALA A 292 3.77 0.32 -11.07
C ALA A 292 2.39 0.10 -11.70
N VAL A 293 2.34 -0.28 -12.98
CA VAL A 293 1.06 -0.55 -13.68
C VAL A 293 0.32 -1.74 -13.06
N VAL A 294 1.04 -2.82 -12.74
CA VAL A 294 0.46 -4.00 -12.09
C VAL A 294 -0.02 -3.67 -10.68
N CYS A 295 0.73 -2.86 -9.92
CA CYS A 295 0.33 -2.38 -8.61
C CYS A 295 -0.97 -1.58 -8.66
N CYS A 296 -1.08 -0.62 -9.60
CA CYS A 296 -2.30 0.15 -9.82
C CYS A 296 -3.48 -0.76 -10.17
N ALA A 297 -3.28 -1.72 -11.08
CA ALA A 297 -4.34 -2.65 -11.49
C ALA A 297 -4.81 -3.53 -10.31
N ALA A 298 -3.87 -3.98 -9.46
CA ALA A 298 -4.18 -4.79 -8.29
C ALA A 298 -4.93 -3.99 -7.21
N ALA A 299 -4.45 -2.77 -6.90
CA ALA A 299 -5.06 -1.91 -5.90
C ALA A 299 -6.49 -1.51 -6.30
N ILE A 300 -6.65 -0.94 -7.50
CA ILE A 300 -7.96 -0.56 -8.06
C ILE A 300 -8.88 -1.79 -8.19
N GLY A 301 -8.34 -2.97 -8.50
CA GLY A 301 -9.11 -4.20 -8.56
C GLY A 301 -9.84 -4.52 -7.26
N GLY A 302 -9.16 -4.38 -6.13
CA GLY A 302 -9.73 -4.56 -4.79
C GLY A 302 -10.77 -3.49 -4.46
N ASP A 303 -10.41 -2.22 -4.64
CA ASP A 303 -11.23 -1.08 -4.25
C ASP A 303 -12.53 -0.99 -5.07
N ASN A 304 -12.44 -1.19 -6.39
CA ASN A 304 -13.62 -1.19 -7.26
C ASN A 304 -14.64 -2.27 -6.88
N LEU A 305 -14.20 -3.43 -6.39
CA LEU A 305 -15.13 -4.48 -5.96
C LEU A 305 -15.77 -4.20 -4.61
N GLN A 306 -15.16 -3.40 -3.73
CA GLN A 306 -15.84 -2.86 -2.55
C GLN A 306 -17.01 -1.95 -2.95
N ASP A 307 -16.79 -1.04 -3.91
CA ASP A 307 -17.84 -0.18 -4.46
C ASP A 307 -18.96 -0.99 -5.11
N LEU A 308 -18.61 -1.95 -5.95
CA LEU A 308 -19.59 -2.80 -6.65
C LEU A 308 -20.36 -3.69 -5.68
N LYS A 309 -19.77 -4.08 -4.55
CA LYS A 309 -20.48 -4.76 -3.45
C LYS A 309 -21.47 -3.84 -2.78
N THR A 310 -21.08 -2.59 -2.51
CA THR A 310 -22.00 -1.56 -1.99
C THR A 310 -23.20 -1.44 -2.92
N GLY A 311 -22.97 -1.27 -4.22
CA GLY A 311 -24.02 -1.17 -5.22
C GLY A 311 -24.91 -2.42 -5.30
N HIS A 312 -24.32 -3.61 -5.19
CA HIS A 312 -25.08 -4.86 -5.14
C HIS A 312 -26.05 -4.92 -3.96
N ILE A 313 -25.63 -4.41 -2.78
CA ILE A 313 -26.46 -4.40 -1.57
C ILE A 313 -27.59 -3.36 -1.67
N VAL A 314 -27.29 -2.17 -2.20
CA VAL A 314 -28.29 -1.09 -2.33
C VAL A 314 -29.13 -1.19 -3.63
N GLY A 315 -28.91 -2.20 -4.45
CA GLY A 315 -29.67 -2.44 -5.69
C GLY A 315 -29.29 -1.53 -6.87
N ALA A 316 -28.08 -0.96 -6.87
CA ALA A 316 -27.59 -0.13 -7.96
C ALA A 316 -27.28 -0.96 -9.24
N THR A 317 -27.40 -0.34 -10.41
CA THR A 317 -27.07 -0.97 -11.69
C THR A 317 -25.56 -1.04 -11.90
N PRO A 318 -24.93 -2.23 -11.99
CA PRO A 318 -23.48 -2.39 -12.00
C PRO A 318 -22.77 -1.66 -13.15
N TRP A 319 -23.28 -1.73 -14.38
CA TRP A 319 -22.61 -1.10 -15.51
C TRP A 319 -22.50 0.43 -15.36
N LYS A 320 -23.49 1.08 -14.70
CA LYS A 320 -23.42 2.51 -14.42
C LYS A 320 -22.32 2.84 -13.43
N GLN A 321 -22.17 2.02 -12.36
CA GLN A 321 -21.08 2.16 -11.40
C GLN A 321 -19.72 1.95 -12.09
N GLN A 322 -19.59 0.91 -12.92
CA GLN A 322 -18.35 0.60 -13.65
C GLN A 322 -17.94 1.76 -14.58
N VAL A 323 -18.88 2.41 -15.26
CA VAL A 323 -18.60 3.61 -16.06
C VAL A 323 -18.13 4.76 -15.18
N MET A 324 -18.80 5.00 -14.04
CA MET A 324 -18.41 6.09 -13.13
C MET A 324 -17.04 5.83 -12.46
N GLN A 325 -16.69 4.58 -12.19
CA GLN A 325 -15.35 4.20 -11.73
C GLN A 325 -14.28 4.55 -12.77
N ILE A 326 -14.55 4.31 -14.06
CA ILE A 326 -13.63 4.73 -15.14
C ILE A 326 -13.50 6.26 -15.18
N VAL A 327 -14.61 6.99 -15.12
CA VAL A 327 -14.59 8.46 -15.10
C VAL A 327 -13.81 8.99 -13.90
N GLY A 328 -14.04 8.42 -12.71
CA GLY A 328 -13.32 8.79 -11.49
C GLY A 328 -11.81 8.51 -11.60
N THR A 329 -11.42 7.35 -12.12
CA THR A 329 -10.01 6.99 -12.32
C THR A 329 -9.31 7.95 -13.30
N VAL A 330 -9.95 8.25 -14.44
CA VAL A 330 -9.40 9.18 -15.43
C VAL A 330 -9.26 10.59 -14.85
N SER A 331 -10.29 11.08 -14.15
CA SER A 331 -10.24 12.42 -13.54
C SER A 331 -9.13 12.55 -12.49
N ALA A 332 -8.94 11.52 -11.66
CA ALA A 332 -7.86 11.48 -10.69
C ALA A 332 -6.48 11.42 -11.37
N ALA A 333 -6.33 10.58 -12.40
CA ALA A 333 -5.07 10.44 -13.12
C ALA A 333 -4.60 11.75 -13.78
N LEU A 334 -5.51 12.58 -14.28
CA LEU A 334 -5.20 13.89 -14.87
C LEU A 334 -4.57 14.86 -13.85
N VAL A 335 -4.90 14.73 -12.58
CA VAL A 335 -4.41 15.64 -11.51
C VAL A 335 -3.19 15.07 -10.80
N LEU A 336 -3.10 13.73 -10.66
CA LEU A 336 -2.03 13.07 -9.90
C LEU A 336 -0.63 13.37 -10.42
N GLY A 337 -0.44 13.41 -11.74
CA GLY A 337 0.86 13.75 -12.35
C GLY A 337 1.36 15.12 -11.93
N LEU A 338 0.49 16.13 -11.98
CA LEU A 338 0.82 17.49 -11.54
C LEU A 338 1.15 17.56 -10.05
N VAL A 339 0.37 16.87 -9.21
CA VAL A 339 0.61 16.83 -7.75
C VAL A 339 1.95 16.17 -7.44
N LEU A 340 2.30 15.07 -8.11
CA LEU A 340 3.59 14.40 -7.92
C LEU A 340 4.76 15.28 -8.36
N ASP A 341 4.63 16.02 -9.46
CA ASP A 341 5.65 16.94 -9.94
C ASP A 341 5.88 18.09 -8.95
N ILE A 342 4.81 18.69 -8.43
CA ILE A 342 4.88 19.71 -7.37
C ILE A 342 5.60 19.17 -6.13
N LEU A 343 5.22 18.00 -5.65
CA LEU A 343 5.81 17.38 -4.46
C LEU A 343 7.28 16.99 -4.68
N HIS A 344 7.62 16.48 -5.86
CA HIS A 344 8.99 16.11 -6.18
C HIS A 344 9.91 17.33 -6.27
N THR A 345 9.44 18.39 -6.91
CA THR A 345 10.21 19.65 -7.06
C THR A 345 10.38 20.35 -5.71
N ALA A 346 9.33 20.39 -4.88
CA ALA A 346 9.38 21.05 -3.57
C ALA A 346 10.23 20.29 -2.55
N TYR A 347 10.04 18.97 -2.44
CA TYR A 347 10.58 18.18 -1.33
C TYR A 347 11.50 17.05 -1.78
N THR A 348 11.54 16.69 -3.04
CA THR A 348 12.25 15.53 -3.60
C THR A 348 11.71 14.21 -2.99
N ILE A 349 10.81 13.55 -3.70
CA ILE A 349 10.21 12.27 -3.26
C ILE A 349 11.33 11.25 -2.96
N GLY A 350 11.27 10.62 -1.79
CA GLY A 350 12.29 9.70 -1.28
C GLY A 350 13.36 10.34 -0.41
N SER A 351 13.32 11.67 -0.22
CA SER A 351 14.18 12.38 0.74
C SER A 351 13.68 12.24 2.18
N PRO A 352 14.47 12.64 3.19
CA PRO A 352 14.00 12.66 4.58
C PRO A 352 12.77 13.53 4.80
N THR A 353 12.63 14.64 4.04
CA THR A 353 11.49 15.55 4.14
C THR A 353 10.21 15.02 3.51
N LEU A 354 10.32 14.15 2.51
CA LEU A 354 9.20 13.45 1.87
C LEU A 354 9.59 11.99 1.64
N SER A 355 9.58 11.21 2.70
CA SER A 355 9.96 9.81 2.63
C SER A 355 8.98 9.01 1.78
N ALA A 356 9.50 8.14 0.91
CA ALA A 356 8.74 7.21 0.10
C ALA A 356 9.33 5.79 0.26
N PRO A 357 9.17 5.17 1.45
CA PRO A 357 9.89 3.94 1.79
C PRO A 357 9.58 2.80 0.83
N GLN A 358 8.32 2.63 0.45
CA GLN A 358 7.91 1.57 -0.48
C GLN A 358 8.48 1.78 -1.89
N ALA A 359 8.40 3.00 -2.41
CA ALA A 359 8.96 3.32 -3.72
C ALA A 359 10.50 3.15 -3.73
N THR A 360 11.17 3.58 -2.68
CA THR A 360 12.63 3.40 -2.52
C THR A 360 13.00 1.92 -2.42
N LEU A 361 12.19 1.10 -1.75
CA LEU A 361 12.34 -0.35 -1.73
C LEU A 361 12.23 -0.94 -3.14
N MET A 362 11.18 -0.59 -3.87
CA MET A 362 10.96 -1.10 -5.24
C MET A 362 12.12 -0.73 -6.17
N LYS A 363 12.60 0.51 -6.07
CA LYS A 363 13.80 0.96 -6.76
C LYS A 363 15.02 0.12 -6.37
N SER A 364 15.24 -0.10 -5.08
CA SER A 364 16.40 -0.87 -4.59
C SER A 364 16.38 -2.33 -5.07
N VAL A 365 15.20 -2.95 -5.12
CA VAL A 365 15.04 -4.32 -5.63
C VAL A 365 15.38 -4.38 -7.12
N ALA A 366 14.83 -3.46 -7.93
CA ALA A 366 15.10 -3.42 -9.36
C ALA A 366 16.58 -3.14 -9.67
N GLU A 367 17.14 -2.06 -9.11
CA GLU A 367 18.55 -1.69 -9.33
C GLU A 367 19.52 -2.78 -8.85
N GLY A 368 19.17 -3.46 -7.77
CA GLY A 368 20.01 -4.51 -7.21
C GLY A 368 20.16 -5.72 -8.10
N VAL A 369 19.15 -6.04 -8.90
CA VAL A 369 19.21 -7.11 -9.89
C VAL A 369 20.17 -6.75 -11.02
N PHE A 370 20.20 -5.48 -11.48
CA PHE A 370 21.01 -5.05 -12.63
C PHE A 370 22.44 -4.67 -12.25
N LYS A 371 22.63 -3.96 -11.14
CA LYS A 371 23.92 -3.36 -10.77
C LYS A 371 24.77 -4.24 -9.86
N GLY A 372 24.23 -5.34 -9.33
CA GLY A 372 24.93 -6.26 -8.43
C GLY A 372 25.44 -5.66 -7.11
N ASN A 373 25.17 -4.36 -6.85
CA ASN A 373 25.71 -3.59 -5.73
C ASN A 373 24.88 -3.69 -4.44
N LEU A 374 24.00 -4.68 -4.35
CA LEU A 374 23.25 -4.91 -3.10
C LEU A 374 24.16 -5.52 -2.04
N PRO A 375 24.04 -5.13 -0.78
CA PRO A 375 24.68 -5.82 0.32
C PRO A 375 23.98 -7.17 0.57
N TRP A 376 24.25 -8.13 -0.31
CA TRP A 376 23.61 -9.45 -0.35
C TRP A 376 23.62 -10.17 0.99
N ASN A 377 24.68 -10.00 1.77
CA ASN A 377 24.76 -10.59 3.12
C ASN A 377 23.58 -10.16 4.00
N PHE A 378 23.21 -8.87 3.98
CA PHE A 378 22.06 -8.36 4.75
C PHE A 378 20.73 -8.81 4.13
N VAL A 379 20.65 -8.87 2.81
CA VAL A 379 19.45 -9.42 2.12
C VAL A 379 19.23 -10.88 2.52
N TYR A 380 20.27 -11.72 2.52
CA TYR A 380 20.16 -13.13 2.96
C TYR A 380 19.79 -13.26 4.44
N ILE A 381 20.41 -12.46 5.32
CA ILE A 381 20.05 -12.46 6.74
C ILE A 381 18.59 -12.06 6.92
N GLY A 382 18.11 -11.04 6.20
CA GLY A 382 16.71 -10.61 6.19
C GLY A 382 15.76 -11.71 5.69
N ALA A 383 16.16 -12.45 4.65
CA ALA A 383 15.41 -13.60 4.15
C ALA A 383 15.29 -14.71 5.21
N VAL A 384 16.37 -15.01 5.94
CA VAL A 384 16.35 -15.98 7.05
C VAL A 384 15.44 -15.52 8.19
N ILE A 385 15.51 -14.24 8.56
CA ILE A 385 14.59 -13.64 9.56
C ILE A 385 13.13 -13.82 9.13
N ALA A 386 12.81 -13.57 7.86
CA ALA A 386 11.47 -13.75 7.32
C ALA A 386 11.00 -15.21 7.40
N ILE A 387 11.84 -16.17 7.08
CA ILE A 387 11.52 -17.61 7.19
C ILE A 387 11.20 -17.96 8.64
N ILE A 388 11.98 -17.46 9.59
CA ILE A 388 11.72 -17.69 11.04
C ILE A 388 10.37 -17.10 11.42
N ILE A 389 10.06 -15.87 10.99
CA ILE A 389 8.78 -15.21 11.28
C ILE A 389 7.61 -15.98 10.66
N ILE A 390 7.75 -16.46 9.42
CA ILE A 390 6.74 -17.28 8.76
C ILE A 390 6.49 -18.57 9.55
N MET A 391 7.53 -19.24 10.03
CA MET A 391 7.38 -20.45 10.87
C MET A 391 6.66 -20.13 12.17
N LEU A 392 6.94 -19.00 12.80
CA LEU A 392 6.25 -18.54 13.99
C LEU A 392 4.77 -18.23 13.70
N ASP A 393 4.46 -17.56 12.59
CA ASP A 393 3.08 -17.28 12.18
C ASP A 393 2.27 -18.56 11.93
N ILE A 394 2.86 -19.53 11.21
CA ILE A 394 2.22 -20.85 10.99
C ILE A 394 1.97 -21.56 12.33
N ARG A 395 2.91 -21.47 13.28
CA ARG A 395 2.73 -22.08 14.61
C ARG A 395 1.60 -21.42 15.39
N GLN A 396 1.48 -20.09 15.32
CA GLN A 396 0.37 -19.35 15.95
C GLN A 396 -0.97 -19.69 15.28
N GLU A 397 -0.99 -19.79 13.97
CA GLU A 397 -2.17 -20.23 13.21
C GLU A 397 -2.67 -21.60 13.67
N LYS A 398 -1.76 -22.59 13.75
CA LYS A 398 -2.08 -23.95 14.23
C LYS A 398 -2.56 -23.99 15.68
N ARG A 399 -2.20 -23.01 16.49
CA ARG A 399 -2.64 -22.88 17.90
C ARG A 399 -3.98 -22.14 18.03
N GLY A 400 -4.56 -21.65 16.94
CA GLY A 400 -5.79 -20.85 16.97
C GLY A 400 -5.63 -19.51 17.68
N SER A 401 -4.41 -18.94 17.70
CA SER A 401 -4.14 -17.66 18.36
C SER A 401 -4.74 -16.50 17.57
N ASP A 402 -5.40 -15.57 18.26
CA ASP A 402 -5.88 -14.30 17.69
C ASP A 402 -4.72 -13.37 17.30
N PHE A 403 -3.53 -13.56 17.89
CA PHE A 403 -2.34 -12.80 17.54
C PHE A 403 -1.58 -13.49 16.41
N ARG A 404 -1.73 -12.94 15.20
CA ARG A 404 -1.00 -13.39 14.01
C ARG A 404 0.26 -12.56 13.82
N ILE A 405 1.25 -13.13 13.15
CA ILE A 405 2.55 -12.50 12.89
C ILE A 405 2.78 -12.41 11.37
N PRO A 406 2.01 -11.55 10.64
CA PRO A 406 2.25 -11.37 9.22
C PRO A 406 3.66 -10.85 8.98
N VAL A 407 4.46 -11.64 8.26
CA VAL A 407 5.88 -11.38 8.01
C VAL A 407 6.12 -10.00 7.39
N LEU A 408 5.22 -9.54 6.49
CA LEU A 408 5.36 -8.24 5.86
C LEU A 408 5.28 -7.08 6.85
N ALA A 409 4.49 -7.19 7.93
CA ALA A 409 4.41 -6.13 8.95
C ALA A 409 5.76 -5.96 9.69
N VAL A 410 6.42 -7.07 10.04
CA VAL A 410 7.75 -7.03 10.66
C VAL A 410 8.80 -6.55 9.63
N ALA A 411 8.74 -7.06 8.40
CA ALA A 411 9.67 -6.70 7.34
C ALA A 411 9.61 -5.20 7.01
N VAL A 412 8.40 -4.62 6.95
CA VAL A 412 8.20 -3.17 6.82
C VAL A 412 8.82 -2.43 8.00
N GLY A 413 8.61 -2.91 9.23
CA GLY A 413 9.23 -2.31 10.42
C GLY A 413 10.76 -2.34 10.39
N ILE A 414 11.39 -3.43 9.91
CA ILE A 414 12.84 -3.50 9.71
C ILE A 414 13.32 -2.48 8.68
N TYR A 415 12.54 -2.28 7.63
CA TYR A 415 12.88 -1.39 6.52
C TYR A 415 12.61 0.08 6.83
N LEU A 416 11.60 0.40 7.62
CA LEU A 416 11.26 1.78 7.99
C LEU A 416 12.29 2.34 8.98
N PRO A 417 12.59 3.65 8.91
CA PRO A 417 13.29 4.34 10.00
C PRO A 417 12.52 4.20 11.31
N ILE A 418 13.26 4.17 12.42
CA ILE A 418 12.65 4.01 13.76
C ILE A 418 11.63 5.12 14.06
N GLU A 419 11.91 6.34 13.62
CA GLU A 419 11.06 7.51 13.81
C GLU A 419 9.65 7.34 13.26
N LEU A 420 9.47 6.57 12.18
CA LEU A 420 8.14 6.29 11.60
C LEU A 420 7.43 5.12 12.32
N THR A 421 8.19 4.18 12.88
CA THR A 421 7.60 2.99 13.53
C THR A 421 7.03 3.29 14.91
N VAL A 422 7.63 4.24 15.63
CA VAL A 422 7.21 4.64 16.98
C VAL A 422 5.79 5.23 17.00
N PRO A 423 5.43 6.27 16.20
CA PRO A 423 4.09 6.81 16.21
C PRO A 423 3.02 5.82 15.74
N ILE A 424 3.35 4.93 14.79
CA ILE A 424 2.45 3.84 14.37
C ILE A 424 2.15 2.90 15.56
N PHE A 425 3.17 2.53 16.34
CA PHE A 425 2.97 1.72 17.54
C PHE A 425 2.11 2.46 18.58
N ILE A 426 2.38 3.73 18.84
CA ILE A 426 1.61 4.56 19.79
C ILE A 426 0.13 4.60 19.37
N GLY A 427 -0.16 4.84 18.09
CA GLY A 427 -1.53 4.84 17.55
C GLY A 427 -2.24 3.50 17.76
N GLY A 428 -1.55 2.39 17.50
CA GLY A 428 -2.07 1.04 17.75
C GLY A 428 -2.38 0.77 19.22
N MET A 429 -1.56 1.31 20.13
CA MET A 429 -1.80 1.22 21.58
C MET A 429 -2.97 2.07 22.03
N ILE A 430 -3.15 3.29 21.46
CA ILE A 430 -4.30 4.15 21.74
C ILE A 430 -5.59 3.42 21.33
N ASN A 431 -5.65 2.80 20.16
CA ASN A 431 -6.79 2.00 19.72
C ASN A 431 -7.11 0.86 20.72
N HIS A 432 -6.07 0.15 21.17
CA HIS A 432 -6.24 -0.94 22.12
C HIS A 432 -6.78 -0.49 23.49
N LEU A 433 -6.24 0.61 24.01
CA LEU A 433 -6.69 1.18 25.29
C LEU A 433 -8.12 1.70 25.20
N GLY A 434 -8.49 2.33 24.07
CA GLY A 434 -9.86 2.76 23.81
C GLY A 434 -10.85 1.59 23.79
N LYS A 435 -10.50 0.48 23.14
CA LYS A 435 -11.32 -0.75 23.14
C LYS A 435 -11.47 -1.37 24.54
N LYS A 436 -10.40 -1.36 25.33
CA LYS A 436 -10.39 -1.92 26.69
C LYS A 436 -11.21 -1.08 27.69
N ALA A 437 -11.32 0.22 27.47
CA ALA A 437 -12.12 1.12 28.30
C ALA A 437 -13.63 0.96 28.13
N GLY A 438 -14.10 -0.02 27.36
CA GLY A 438 -15.50 -0.36 27.20
C GLY A 438 -16.28 0.63 26.34
N THR A 439 -15.58 1.37 25.49
CA THR A 439 -16.23 2.29 24.55
C THR A 439 -17.01 1.49 23.48
N LEU A 440 -18.30 1.78 23.41
CA LEU A 440 -19.26 1.23 22.45
C LEU A 440 -18.76 1.36 21.00
N ALA A 441 -19.27 0.54 20.09
CA ALA A 441 -19.00 0.57 18.65
C ALA A 441 -19.10 2.00 18.03
N ALA A 442 -19.92 2.86 18.59
CA ALA A 442 -20.02 4.27 18.23
C ALA A 442 -18.73 5.07 18.49
N ALA A 443 -17.97 4.76 19.55
CA ALA A 443 -16.69 5.42 19.83
C ALA A 443 -15.57 4.90 18.93
N GLU A 444 -15.59 3.64 18.55
CA GLU A 444 -14.67 3.07 17.56
C GLU A 444 -14.87 3.76 16.20
N LYS A 445 -16.13 3.93 15.74
CA LYS A 445 -16.47 4.68 14.53
C LYS A 445 -15.99 6.13 14.59
N LYS A 446 -16.21 6.83 15.71
CA LYS A 446 -15.73 8.22 15.91
C LYS A 446 -14.19 8.30 15.88
N GLY A 447 -13.50 7.36 16.51
CA GLY A 447 -12.04 7.29 16.49
C GLY A 447 -11.48 7.08 15.08
N LEU A 448 -12.13 6.25 14.26
CA LEU A 448 -11.78 6.01 12.88
C LEU A 448 -11.96 7.27 12.02
N LEU A 449 -13.09 7.99 12.20
CA LEU A 449 -13.37 9.25 11.51
C LEU A 449 -12.36 10.35 11.90
N LEU A 450 -11.99 10.44 13.18
CA LEU A 450 -10.98 11.35 13.68
C LEU A 450 -9.60 11.04 13.06
N ALA A 451 -9.19 9.77 13.07
CA ALA A 451 -7.94 9.34 12.46
C ALA A 451 -7.89 9.65 10.95
N SER A 452 -8.98 9.36 10.24
CA SER A 452 -9.08 9.66 8.80
C SER A 452 -9.02 11.16 8.52
N GLY A 453 -9.67 11.98 9.35
CA GLY A 453 -9.61 13.44 9.24
C GLY A 453 -8.20 13.98 9.45
N LEU A 454 -7.48 13.53 10.48
CA LEU A 454 -6.10 13.94 10.76
C LEU A 454 -5.16 13.61 9.59
N ILE A 455 -5.25 12.40 9.02
CA ILE A 455 -4.47 11.98 7.85
C ILE A 455 -4.76 12.89 6.66
N THR A 456 -6.04 13.07 6.35
CA THR A 456 -6.47 13.87 5.19
C THR A 456 -6.02 15.32 5.33
N GLY A 457 -6.21 15.92 6.51
CA GLY A 457 -5.83 17.32 6.76
C GLY A 457 -4.33 17.54 6.66
N GLU A 458 -3.52 16.66 7.25
CA GLU A 458 -2.07 16.71 7.15
C GLU A 458 -1.60 16.56 5.69
N ALA A 459 -2.15 15.59 4.95
CA ALA A 459 -1.80 15.35 3.55
C ALA A 459 -2.15 16.53 2.64
N LEU A 460 -3.38 17.06 2.74
CA LEU A 460 -3.82 18.20 1.94
C LEU A 460 -2.99 19.46 2.25
N MET A 461 -2.71 19.74 3.51
CA MET A 461 -1.88 20.89 3.89
C MET A 461 -0.44 20.72 3.40
N GLY A 462 0.12 19.49 3.44
CA GLY A 462 1.43 19.20 2.88
C GLY A 462 1.53 19.58 1.38
N ILE A 463 0.48 19.29 0.60
CA ILE A 463 0.40 19.70 -0.80
C ILE A 463 0.29 21.23 -0.91
N LEU A 464 -0.58 21.86 -0.11
CA LEU A 464 -0.76 23.32 -0.14
C LEU A 464 0.53 24.07 0.21
N VAL A 465 1.29 23.60 1.19
CA VAL A 465 2.60 24.17 1.56
C VAL A 465 3.65 23.93 0.46
N ALA A 466 3.53 22.84 -0.30
CA ALA A 466 4.44 22.57 -1.42
C ALA A 466 4.26 23.54 -2.59
N VAL A 467 3.05 24.06 -2.82
CA VAL A 467 2.77 24.96 -3.97
C VAL A 467 3.62 26.24 -3.97
N PRO A 468 3.73 27.03 -2.88
CA PRO A 468 4.62 28.18 -2.83
C PRO A 468 6.08 27.81 -3.10
N ILE A 469 6.58 26.70 -2.54
CA ILE A 469 7.95 26.23 -2.74
C ILE A 469 8.18 25.89 -4.22
N PHE A 470 7.22 25.22 -4.86
CA PHE A 470 7.26 24.90 -6.29
C PHE A 470 7.32 26.17 -7.15
N VAL A 471 6.48 27.16 -6.85
CA VAL A 471 6.40 28.41 -7.64
C VAL A 471 7.61 29.31 -7.45
N THR A 472 8.15 29.40 -6.23
CA THR A 472 9.26 30.30 -5.90
C THR A 472 10.63 29.67 -6.06
N GLY A 473 10.72 28.33 -6.10
CA GLY A 473 11.98 27.58 -6.07
C GLY A 473 12.76 27.70 -4.75
N ASN A 474 12.22 28.41 -3.76
CA ASN A 474 12.83 28.56 -2.43
C ASN A 474 12.26 27.50 -1.48
N LYS A 475 13.17 26.74 -0.85
CA LYS A 475 12.84 25.74 0.19
C LYS A 475 12.82 26.35 1.57
#